data_e4c190be9da160161cbaa6ab80caffe0
#
_entry.id   e4c190be9da160161cbaa6ab80caffe0
#
_cell.length_a   1.000
_cell.length_b   1.000
_cell.length_c   1.000
_cell.angle_alpha   90.00
_cell.angle_beta   90.00
_cell.angle_gamma   90.00
#
_symmetry.space_group_name_H-M   'P 1'
#
loop_
_entity.id
_entity.type
_entity.pdbx_description
1 polymer ?
#
loop_
_entity_poly.entity_id
_entity_poly.type
_entity_poly.pdbx_seq_one_letter_code
_entity_poly.pdbx_strand_id
1 'polypeptide(L)' 'MDSGASNQIRQMANFILQEAHEKANEINIKTEHDFNLEKQMIVHTAKLKIQEEYAQKEKDREIQDRM' A
#
# COMPACT_ATOMS: atom_id res chain seq x y z
N MET A 1 -48.95 -7.18 13.64
CA MET A 1 -48.78 -8.04 13.13
C MET A 1 -47.46 -8.35 12.67
N ASP A 2 -46.78 -8.04 11.96
CA ASP A 2 -45.52 -8.53 11.53
C ASP A 2 -44.31 -7.79 12.10
N SER A 3 -44.40 -7.38 13.37
CA SER A 3 -43.26 -6.77 14.03
C SER A 3 -42.09 -7.75 14.11
N GLY A 4 -42.37 -9.07 14.24
CA GLY A 4 -41.35 -10.10 14.24
C GLY A 4 -40.67 -10.20 12.85
N ALA A 5 -41.46 -10.24 11.77
CA ALA A 5 -40.93 -10.32 10.42
C ALA A 5 -40.19 -9.01 10.04
N SER A 6 -40.75 -7.89 10.46
CA SER A 6 -40.10 -6.60 10.21
C SER A 6 -38.76 -6.47 10.94
N ASN A 7 -38.68 -6.95 12.17
CA ASN A 7 -37.43 -6.97 12.93
C ASN A 7 -36.41 -7.91 12.32
N GLN A 8 -36.85 -9.05 11.80
CA GLN A 8 -35.98 -10.00 11.16
C GLN A 8 -35.38 -9.43 9.88
N ILE A 9 -36.19 -8.74 9.07
CA ILE A 9 -35.72 -8.06 7.87
C ILE A 9 -34.71 -6.98 8.24
N ARG A 10 -34.98 -6.21 9.29
CA ARG A 10 -34.07 -5.16 9.75
C ARG A 10 -32.73 -5.75 10.22
N GLN A 11 -32.74 -6.86 10.93
CA GLN A 11 -31.54 -7.54 11.37
C GLN A 11 -30.72 -8.05 10.18
N MET A 12 -31.40 -8.59 9.18
CA MET A 12 -30.73 -9.05 7.96
C MET A 12 -30.11 -7.88 7.20
N ALA A 13 -30.83 -6.77 7.07
CA ALA A 13 -30.32 -5.59 6.42
C ALA A 13 -29.10 -5.02 7.17
N ASN A 14 -29.14 -4.98 8.49
CA ASN A 14 -28.03 -4.51 9.30
C ASN A 14 -26.81 -5.42 9.16
N PHE A 15 -27.04 -6.72 9.11
CA PHE A 15 -25.96 -7.69 8.92
C PHE A 15 -25.27 -7.51 7.58
N ILE A 16 -26.06 -7.32 6.50
CA ILE A 16 -25.53 -7.09 5.17
C ILE A 16 -24.73 -5.80 5.11
N LEU A 17 -25.23 -4.72 5.72
CA LEU A 17 -24.53 -3.45 5.80
C LEU A 17 -23.21 -3.57 6.56
N GLN A 18 -23.25 -4.29 7.67
CA GLN A 18 -22.04 -4.52 8.47
C GLN A 18 -20.99 -5.29 7.68
N GLU A 19 -21.40 -6.35 6.98
CA GLU A 19 -20.50 -7.09 6.11
C GLU A 19 -19.89 -6.20 5.02
N ALA A 20 -20.72 -5.35 4.42
CA ALA A 20 -20.26 -4.43 3.38
C ALA A 20 -19.22 -3.44 3.92
N HIS A 21 -19.46 -2.90 5.13
CA HIS A 21 -18.51 -1.99 5.78
C HIS A 21 -17.20 -2.70 6.15
N GLU A 22 -17.28 -3.90 6.66
CA GLU A 22 -16.11 -4.69 7.00
C GLU A 22 -15.30 -5.01 5.76
N LYS A 23 -15.96 -5.35 4.66
CA LYS A 23 -15.29 -5.62 3.40
C LYS A 23 -14.62 -4.38 2.82
N ALA A 24 -15.30 -3.25 2.87
CA ALA A 24 -14.74 -1.97 2.42
C ALA A 24 -13.51 -1.59 3.25
N ASN A 25 -13.59 -1.78 4.57
CA ASN A 25 -12.47 -1.50 5.46
C ASN A 25 -11.28 -2.42 5.18
N GLU A 26 -11.55 -3.70 4.96
CA GLU A 26 -10.51 -4.68 4.60
C GLU A 26 -9.79 -4.28 3.32
N ILE A 27 -10.55 -3.85 2.30
CA ILE A 27 -9.99 -3.40 1.03
C ILE A 27 -9.14 -2.15 1.23
N ASN A 28 -9.62 -1.20 2.03
CA ASN A 28 -8.87 0.03 2.32
C ASN A 28 -7.55 -0.26 3.02
N ILE A 29 -7.57 -1.14 4.01
CA ILE A 29 -6.35 -1.52 4.74
C ILE A 29 -5.35 -2.19 3.81
N LYS A 30 -5.82 -3.10 2.97
CA LYS A 30 -4.96 -3.78 2.00
C LYS A 30 -4.37 -2.80 1.00
N THR A 31 -5.19 -1.90 0.48
CA THR A 31 -4.76 -0.89 -0.49
C THR A 31 -3.69 0.01 0.11
N GLU A 32 -3.89 0.47 1.34
CA GLU A 32 -2.92 1.30 2.04
C GLU A 32 -1.61 0.56 2.29
N HIS A 33 -1.71 -0.70 2.69
CA HIS A 33 -0.54 -1.55 2.90
C HIS A 33 0.25 -1.72 1.60
N ASP A 34 -0.43 -2.07 0.52
CA ASP A 34 0.19 -2.28 -0.79
C ASP A 34 0.83 -1.00 -1.31
N PHE A 35 0.15 0.14 -1.13
CA PHE A 35 0.68 1.44 -1.52
C PHE A 35 1.96 1.78 -0.76
N ASN A 36 1.98 1.59 0.55
CA ASN A 36 3.15 1.86 1.37
C ASN A 36 4.32 0.95 1.02
N LEU A 37 4.03 -0.31 0.73
CA LEU A 37 5.05 -1.27 0.33
C LEU A 37 5.67 -0.87 -1.01
N GLU A 38 4.84 -0.53 -1.99
CA GLU A 38 5.29 -0.08 -3.31
C GLU A 38 6.13 1.19 -3.20
N LYS A 39 5.69 2.13 -2.37
CA LYS A 39 6.43 3.36 -2.12
C LYS A 39 7.82 3.08 -1.55
N GLN A 40 7.92 2.16 -0.59
CA GLN A 40 9.20 1.76 -0.02
C GLN A 40 10.12 1.12 -1.06
N MET A 41 9.56 0.31 -1.94
CA MET A 41 10.31 -0.32 -3.02
C MET A 41 10.86 0.72 -4.00
N ILE A 42 10.06 1.70 -4.38
CA ILE A 42 10.48 2.77 -5.28
C ILE A 42 11.61 3.58 -4.65
N VAL A 43 11.47 3.94 -3.39
CA VAL A 43 12.51 4.69 -2.66
C VAL A 43 13.79 3.88 -2.55
N HIS A 44 13.70 2.60 -2.24
CA HIS A 44 14.85 1.72 -2.13
C HIS A 44 15.60 1.60 -3.47
N THR A 45 14.86 1.39 -4.55
CA THR A 45 15.44 1.29 -5.89
C THR A 45 16.12 2.59 -6.29
N ALA A 46 15.49 3.73 -5.99
CA ALA A 46 16.07 5.04 -6.27
C ALA A 46 17.37 5.26 -5.51
N LYS A 47 17.41 4.86 -4.23
CA LYS A 47 18.63 4.96 -3.42
C LYS A 47 19.77 4.12 -3.99
N LEU A 48 19.46 2.89 -4.39
CA LEU A 48 20.47 2.01 -4.98
C LEU A 48 21.04 2.61 -6.28
N LYS A 49 20.17 3.18 -7.10
CA LYS A 49 20.58 3.82 -8.35
C LYS A 49 21.50 5.00 -8.08
N ILE A 50 21.16 5.84 -7.11
CA ILE A 50 21.98 6.99 -6.73
C ILE A 50 23.34 6.51 -6.20
N GLN A 51 23.39 5.48 -5.39
CA GLN A 51 24.64 4.92 -4.87
C GLN A 51 25.53 4.42 -6.01
N GLU A 52 24.94 3.75 -6.98
CA GLU A 52 25.69 3.28 -8.16
C GLU A 52 26.25 4.45 -8.99
N GLU A 53 25.46 5.50 -9.19
CA GLU A 53 25.89 6.68 -9.92
C GLU A 53 27.05 7.38 -9.23
N TYR A 54 26.99 7.53 -7.90
CA TYR A 54 28.07 8.13 -7.14
C TYR A 54 29.32 7.25 -7.13
N ALA A 55 29.15 5.94 -7.01
CA ALA A 55 30.28 5.00 -7.07
C ALA A 55 30.99 5.08 -8.43
N GLN A 56 30.22 5.20 -9.50
CA GLN A 56 30.77 5.32 -10.84
C GLN A 56 31.50 6.66 -11.04
N LYS A 57 30.92 7.74 -10.53
CA LYS A 57 31.55 9.07 -10.59
C LYS A 57 32.86 9.10 -9.81
N GLU A 58 32.88 8.48 -8.66
CA GLU A 58 34.08 8.40 -7.83
C GLU A 58 35.18 7.61 -8.55
N LYS A 59 34.82 6.52 -9.18
CA LYS A 59 35.74 5.69 -9.96
C LYS A 59 36.29 6.45 -11.15
N ASP A 60 35.43 7.19 -11.86
CA ASP A 60 35.85 8.00 -13.00
C ASP A 60 36.79 9.12 -12.56
N ARG A 61 36.53 9.71 -11.41
CA ARG A 61 37.38 10.75 -10.81
C ARG A 61 38.76 10.20 -10.48
N GLU A 62 38.83 9.01 -9.89
CA GLU A 62 40.11 8.35 -9.62
C GLU A 62 40.91 8.10 -10.87
N ILE A 63 40.25 7.67 -11.94
CA ILE A 63 40.88 7.45 -13.23
C ILE A 63 41.42 8.76 -13.79
N GLN A 64 40.66 9.85 -13.69
CA GLN A 64 41.12 11.16 -14.14
C GLN A 64 42.30 11.66 -13.35
N ASP A 65 42.30 11.45 -12.04
CA ASP A 65 43.40 11.92 -11.17
C ASP A 65 44.73 11.16 -11.47
N ARG A 66 44.63 9.95 -12.01
CA ARG A 66 45.81 9.17 -12.41
C ARG A 66 46.40 9.59 -13.76
N MET A 67 45.59 10.22 -14.56
CA MET A 67 46.03 10.72 -15.85
C MET A 67 46.61 12.10 -15.72
#